data_c20a62bb31244958e1fef7861a5c3499
#
_entry.id   c20a62bb31244958e1fef7861a5c3499
#
_cell.length_a   1.000
_cell.length_b   1.000
_cell.length_c   1.000
_cell.angle_alpha   90.00
_cell.angle_beta   90.00
_cell.angle_gamma   90.00
#
_symmetry.space_group_name_H-M   'P 1'
#
loop_
_entity.id
_entity.type
_entity.pdbx_description
1 polymer ?
#
loop_
_entity_poly.entity_id
_entity_poly.type
_entity_poly.pdbx_seq_one_letter_code
_entity_poly.pdbx_strand_id
1 'polypeptide(L)'
;VAQSPQRLEELFTKIQDSFSSEIEDLYDAYNARSKKPVITYDEGDDSIRNVFSDVVHSLKKDDAYYRYSSRLTPAREKFLPKDYRKIRDTKNLERYIITDELSGKTMSKRIGKEYRIIPKGVDLFDLDVSQIIYADKVAFIDYNSKTTITIESEFIAQFQKKLFKLL
;
A
#
# COMPACT_ATOMS: atom_id res chain seq x y z
N VAL A 1 -43.30 -13.38 39.64
CA VAL A 1 -42.37 -13.21 40.77
C VAL A 1 -41.14 -12.47 40.21
N ALA A 2 -40.83 -11.28 40.74
CA ALA A 2 -39.68 -10.50 40.35
C ALA A 2 -38.37 -11.31 40.68
N GLN A 3 -37.49 -11.41 39.74
CA GLN A 3 -36.19 -12.11 39.93
C GLN A 3 -35.18 -11.16 40.57
N SER A 4 -34.27 -11.73 41.38
CA SER A 4 -33.21 -10.97 42.03
C SER A 4 -32.28 -10.31 41.01
N PRO A 5 -31.77 -9.08 41.26
CA PRO A 5 -30.77 -8.41 40.43
C PRO A 5 -29.51 -9.27 40.19
N GLN A 6 -29.12 -10.08 41.18
CA GLN A 6 -27.97 -11.01 41.05
C GLN A 6 -28.13 -12.03 39.90
N ARG A 7 -29.35 -12.43 39.60
CA ARG A 7 -29.64 -13.33 38.49
C ARG A 7 -29.47 -12.67 37.13
N LEU A 8 -29.61 -11.37 37.05
CA LEU A 8 -29.27 -10.58 35.87
C LEU A 8 -27.74 -10.56 35.62
N GLU A 9 -26.96 -10.41 36.69
CA GLU A 9 -25.47 -10.46 36.55
C GLU A 9 -25.01 -11.84 36.10
N GLU A 10 -25.57 -12.92 36.65
CA GLU A 10 -25.26 -14.29 36.19
C GLU A 10 -25.66 -14.53 34.73
N LEU A 11 -26.78 -13.97 34.28
CA LEU A 11 -27.20 -14.04 32.88
C LEU A 11 -26.28 -13.24 31.96
N PHE A 12 -25.88 -12.05 32.37
CA PHE A 12 -24.93 -11.23 31.63
C PHE A 12 -23.56 -11.94 31.47
N THR A 13 -23.06 -12.53 32.55
CA THR A 13 -21.80 -13.28 32.51
C THR A 13 -21.89 -14.48 31.55
N LYS A 14 -22.98 -15.24 31.61
CA LYS A 14 -23.20 -16.37 30.70
C LYS A 14 -23.30 -15.94 29.22
N ILE A 15 -23.97 -14.83 28.95
CA ILE A 15 -24.07 -14.27 27.60
C ILE A 15 -22.67 -13.81 27.14
N GLN A 16 -21.92 -13.13 28.00
CA GLN A 16 -20.57 -12.67 27.69
C GLN A 16 -19.61 -13.81 27.38
N ASP A 17 -19.65 -14.89 28.20
CA ASP A 17 -18.82 -16.07 27.98
C ASP A 17 -19.18 -16.80 26.66
N SER A 18 -20.47 -16.92 26.36
CA SER A 18 -20.94 -17.48 25.09
C SER A 18 -20.49 -16.65 23.89
N PHE A 19 -20.63 -15.31 23.99
CA PHE A 19 -20.16 -14.40 22.94
C PHE A 19 -18.64 -14.43 22.74
N SER A 20 -17.86 -14.57 23.80
CA SER A 20 -16.40 -14.65 23.71
C SER A 20 -15.95 -15.88 22.92
N SER A 21 -16.59 -17.02 23.14
CA SER A 21 -16.33 -18.26 22.39
C SER A 21 -16.69 -18.12 20.90
N GLU A 22 -17.83 -17.51 20.58
CA GLU A 22 -18.26 -17.31 19.19
C GLU A 22 -17.37 -16.27 18.46
N ILE A 23 -16.86 -15.26 19.18
CA ILE A 23 -15.91 -14.28 18.62
C ILE A 23 -14.58 -14.94 18.29
N GLU A 24 -14.08 -15.86 19.10
CA GLU A 24 -12.86 -16.65 18.78
C GLU A 24 -13.04 -17.47 17.51
N ASP A 25 -14.17 -18.17 17.36
CA ASP A 25 -14.51 -18.92 16.15
C ASP A 25 -14.61 -18.01 14.91
N LEU A 26 -15.16 -16.79 15.08
CA LEU A 26 -15.21 -15.79 14.02
C LEU A 26 -13.82 -15.27 13.65
N TYR A 27 -12.92 -15.04 14.63
CA TYR A 27 -11.53 -14.68 14.35
C TYR A 27 -10.79 -15.80 13.62
N ASP A 28 -10.99 -17.06 14.01
CA ASP A 28 -10.39 -18.20 13.34
C ASP A 28 -10.92 -18.34 11.90
N ALA A 29 -12.23 -18.17 11.70
CA ALA A 29 -12.83 -18.15 10.36
C ALA A 29 -12.35 -16.97 9.50
N TYR A 30 -12.18 -15.79 10.11
CA TYR A 30 -11.62 -14.61 9.45
C TYR A 30 -10.15 -14.83 9.07
N ASN A 31 -9.35 -15.34 9.98
CA ASN A 31 -7.94 -15.64 9.76
C ASN A 31 -7.73 -16.78 8.74
N ALA A 32 -8.61 -17.78 8.74
CA ALA A 32 -8.61 -18.83 7.71
C ALA A 32 -8.97 -18.29 6.32
N ARG A 33 -9.76 -17.21 6.23
CA ARG A 33 -10.06 -16.47 4.98
C ARG A 33 -8.95 -15.51 4.56
N SER A 34 -7.96 -15.25 5.41
CA SER A 34 -6.94 -14.21 5.21
C SER A 34 -5.99 -14.43 4.03
N LYS A 35 -6.18 -15.49 3.26
CA LYS A 35 -5.48 -15.70 1.96
C LYS A 35 -6.15 -15.02 0.77
N LYS A 36 -7.34 -14.42 0.95
CA LYS A 36 -8.01 -13.69 -0.12
C LYS A 36 -7.45 -12.27 -0.20
N PRO A 37 -7.17 -11.77 -1.41
CA PRO A 37 -6.76 -10.39 -1.58
C PRO A 37 -7.82 -9.42 -1.07
N VAL A 38 -7.39 -8.39 -0.33
CA VAL A 38 -8.23 -7.24 0.02
C VAL A 38 -8.01 -6.16 -1.03
N ILE A 39 -9.07 -5.62 -1.59
CA ILE A 39 -9.01 -4.57 -2.61
C ILE A 39 -9.67 -3.33 -2.06
N THR A 40 -8.92 -2.23 -2.04
CA THR A 40 -9.40 -0.91 -1.66
C THR A 40 -9.40 0.00 -2.89
N TYR A 41 -10.49 0.71 -3.10
CA TYR A 41 -10.63 1.73 -4.14
C TYR A 41 -10.96 3.07 -3.48
N ASP A 42 -10.18 4.10 -3.78
CA ASP A 42 -10.35 5.45 -3.23
C ASP A 42 -10.21 6.50 -4.32
N GLU A 43 -10.83 7.67 -4.11
CA GLU A 43 -10.85 8.79 -5.05
C GLU A 43 -10.34 10.10 -4.41
N GLY A 44 -9.89 11.02 -5.26
CA GLY A 44 -9.46 12.36 -4.90
C GLY A 44 -7.97 12.48 -4.59
N ASP A 45 -7.54 13.72 -4.38
CA ASP A 45 -6.11 14.06 -4.14
C ASP A 45 -5.58 13.37 -2.85
N ASP A 46 -6.45 13.15 -1.86
CA ASP A 46 -6.08 12.53 -0.60
C ASP A 46 -5.85 11.01 -0.74
N SER A 47 -6.56 10.33 -1.66
CA SER A 47 -6.33 8.91 -1.92
C SER A 47 -4.88 8.66 -2.35
N ILE A 48 -4.37 9.50 -3.25
CA ILE A 48 -2.98 9.42 -3.72
C ILE A 48 -2.00 9.70 -2.57
N ARG A 49 -2.31 10.69 -1.74
CA ARG A 49 -1.48 11.03 -0.57
C ARG A 49 -1.45 9.89 0.44
N ASN A 50 -2.59 9.22 0.64
CA ASN A 50 -2.70 8.08 1.54
C ASN A 50 -1.86 6.89 1.07
N VAL A 51 -1.80 6.60 -0.23
CA VAL A 51 -0.90 5.56 -0.76
C VAL A 51 0.55 5.87 -0.43
N PHE A 52 1.03 7.10 -0.67
CA PHE A 52 2.40 7.46 -0.33
C PHE A 52 2.67 7.43 1.19
N SER A 53 1.69 7.81 1.99
CA SER A 53 1.78 7.70 3.45
C SER A 53 1.89 6.24 3.88
N ASP A 54 1.05 5.36 3.34
CA ASP A 54 1.05 3.94 3.66
C ASP A 54 2.38 3.28 3.27
N VAL A 55 2.96 3.62 2.12
CA VAL A 55 4.28 3.11 1.71
C VAL A 55 5.34 3.33 2.80
N VAL A 56 5.46 4.54 3.33
CA VAL A 56 6.53 4.84 4.30
C VAL A 56 6.21 4.36 5.72
N HIS A 57 4.93 4.16 6.05
CA HIS A 57 4.53 3.69 7.38
C HIS A 57 4.53 2.16 7.47
N SER A 58 4.10 1.45 6.42
CA SER A 58 4.06 -0.02 6.39
C SER A 58 5.44 -0.66 6.29
N LEU A 59 6.41 0.02 5.69
CA LEU A 59 7.77 -0.50 5.54
C LEU A 59 8.60 -0.30 6.83
N LYS A 60 9.44 -1.29 7.12
CA LYS A 60 10.41 -1.25 8.22
C LYS A 60 11.70 -0.56 7.77
N LYS A 61 12.60 -0.35 8.71
CA LYS A 61 13.95 0.16 8.41
C LYS A 61 14.69 -0.79 7.46
N ASP A 62 15.35 -0.22 6.47
CA ASP A 62 16.13 -0.90 5.42
C ASP A 62 15.26 -1.77 4.46
N ASP A 63 13.94 -1.66 4.51
CA ASP A 63 13.06 -2.29 3.54
C ASP A 63 13.12 -1.59 2.18
N ALA A 64 12.66 -2.31 1.15
CA ALA A 64 12.63 -1.82 -0.22
C ALA A 64 11.19 -1.72 -0.76
N TYR A 65 10.96 -0.76 -1.64
CA TYR A 65 9.78 -0.70 -2.48
C TYR A 65 10.12 -0.49 -3.96
N TYR A 66 9.21 -0.91 -4.83
CA TYR A 66 9.38 -0.95 -6.27
C TYR A 66 8.33 -0.08 -6.92
N ARG A 67 8.70 0.71 -7.90
CA ARG A 67 7.79 1.64 -8.54
C ARG A 67 7.97 1.68 -10.05
N TYR A 68 6.87 1.46 -10.77
CA TYR A 68 6.73 1.92 -12.15
C TYR A 68 6.24 3.36 -12.09
N SER A 69 7.08 4.29 -12.49
CA SER A 69 6.81 5.71 -12.32
C SER A 69 6.41 6.33 -13.65
N SER A 70 5.18 6.82 -13.73
CA SER A 70 4.82 7.75 -14.78
C SER A 70 5.68 9.03 -14.72
N ARG A 71 5.62 9.87 -15.75
CA ARG A 71 6.42 11.10 -15.85
C ARG A 71 6.36 11.92 -14.58
N LEU A 72 7.53 12.28 -14.04
CA LEU A 72 7.64 13.14 -12.87
C LEU A 72 7.40 14.59 -13.33
N THR A 73 6.23 15.10 -13.01
CA THR A 73 5.94 16.51 -13.13
C THR A 73 6.01 17.20 -11.76
N PRO A 74 6.42 18.47 -11.66
CA PRO A 74 6.39 19.22 -10.40
C PRO A 74 5.00 19.21 -9.74
N ALA A 75 3.94 19.15 -10.54
CA ALA A 75 2.56 19.09 -10.06
C ALA A 75 2.26 17.85 -9.19
N ARG A 76 3.07 16.80 -9.28
CA ARG A 76 2.88 15.57 -8.47
C ARG A 76 3.52 15.62 -7.10
N GLU A 77 4.44 16.57 -6.88
CA GLU A 77 5.02 16.76 -5.54
C GLU A 77 3.97 17.13 -4.49
N LYS A 78 2.85 17.74 -4.90
CA LYS A 78 1.73 18.08 -4.03
C LYS A 78 1.06 16.87 -3.37
N PHE A 79 1.17 15.69 -4.00
CA PHE A 79 0.59 14.45 -3.46
C PHE A 79 1.48 13.77 -2.43
N LEU A 80 2.73 14.19 -2.29
CA LEU A 80 3.60 13.62 -1.26
C LEU A 80 3.23 14.19 0.11
N PRO A 81 3.03 13.35 1.15
CA PRO A 81 2.92 13.82 2.52
C PRO A 81 4.14 14.67 2.92
N LYS A 82 3.93 15.67 3.76
CA LYS A 82 4.99 16.61 4.18
C LYS A 82 6.18 15.89 4.82
N ASP A 83 5.92 14.84 5.55
CA ASP A 83 6.89 14.01 6.28
C ASP A 83 7.42 12.82 5.48
N TYR A 84 6.88 12.54 4.29
CA TYR A 84 7.25 11.40 3.46
C TYR A 84 8.76 11.24 3.28
N ARG A 85 9.44 12.33 2.89
CA ARG A 85 10.89 12.29 2.65
C ARG A 85 11.67 12.03 3.94
N LYS A 86 11.25 12.67 5.05
CA LYS A 86 11.88 12.51 6.35
C LYS A 86 11.76 11.07 6.85
N ILE A 87 10.56 10.49 6.81
CA ILE A 87 10.32 9.09 7.25
C ILE A 87 11.12 8.11 6.38
N ARG A 88 11.04 8.26 5.05
CA ARG A 88 11.79 7.44 4.10
C ARG A 88 13.29 7.45 4.40
N ASP A 89 13.87 8.63 4.60
CA ASP A 89 15.31 8.78 4.81
C ASP A 89 15.73 8.29 6.20
N THR A 90 14.91 8.52 7.24
CA THR A 90 15.13 8.00 8.59
C THR A 90 15.09 6.47 8.63
N LYS A 91 14.17 5.86 7.87
CA LYS A 91 14.07 4.41 7.75
C LYS A 91 15.06 3.80 6.74
N ASN A 92 15.84 4.63 6.04
CA ASN A 92 16.78 4.20 4.97
C ASN A 92 16.09 3.29 3.94
N LEU A 93 14.89 3.66 3.48
CA LEU A 93 14.13 2.85 2.55
C LEU A 93 14.78 2.83 1.18
N GLU A 94 15.03 1.63 0.66
CA GLU A 94 15.53 1.44 -0.71
C GLU A 94 14.44 1.65 -1.75
N ARG A 95 14.81 2.23 -2.89
CA ARG A 95 13.86 2.52 -3.98
C ARG A 95 14.37 1.97 -5.28
N TYR A 96 13.58 1.11 -5.88
CA TYR A 96 13.80 0.59 -7.22
C TYR A 96 12.75 1.20 -8.14
N ILE A 97 13.19 1.94 -9.15
CA ILE A 97 12.28 2.70 -10.03
C ILE A 97 12.51 2.32 -11.48
N ILE A 98 11.44 1.98 -12.18
CA ILE A 98 11.41 1.89 -13.63
C ILE A 98 10.69 3.13 -14.14
N THR A 99 11.29 3.87 -15.07
CA THR A 99 10.79 5.14 -15.58
C THR A 99 11.16 5.37 -17.04
N ASP A 100 10.63 6.41 -17.65
CA ASP A 100 11.03 6.84 -18.99
C ASP A 100 12.37 7.58 -19.00
N GLU A 101 12.92 7.77 -20.20
CA GLU A 101 14.23 8.42 -20.40
C GLU A 101 14.24 9.89 -19.91
N LEU A 102 13.13 10.63 -20.08
CA LEU A 102 13.05 12.04 -19.70
C LEU A 102 13.06 12.19 -18.18
N SER A 103 12.28 11.37 -17.50
CA SER A 103 12.22 11.33 -16.04
C SER A 103 13.51 10.79 -15.42
N GLY A 104 14.15 9.79 -16.05
CA GLY A 104 15.42 9.23 -15.61
C GLY A 104 16.53 10.28 -15.56
N LYS A 105 16.67 11.12 -16.57
CA LYS A 105 17.65 12.22 -16.60
C LYS A 105 17.49 13.23 -15.47
N THR A 106 16.24 13.49 -15.08
CA THR A 106 15.92 14.40 -13.97
C THR A 106 16.11 13.74 -12.61
N MET A 107 15.82 12.46 -12.52
CA MET A 107 15.94 11.66 -11.30
C MET A 107 17.39 11.33 -10.93
N SER A 108 18.27 11.12 -11.90
CA SER A 108 19.67 10.73 -11.66
C SER A 108 20.42 11.68 -10.73
N LYS A 109 20.01 12.96 -10.70
CA LYS A 109 20.58 13.97 -9.81
C LYS A 109 20.04 13.95 -8.38
N ARG A 110 18.91 13.27 -8.13
CA ARG A 110 18.17 13.32 -6.85
C ARG A 110 18.06 12.00 -6.12
N ILE A 111 18.33 10.87 -6.80
CA ILE A 111 18.03 9.53 -6.29
C ILE A 111 19.32 8.71 -6.34
N GLY A 112 19.95 8.55 -5.19
CA GLY A 112 20.97 7.54 -5.02
C GLY A 112 20.30 6.17 -4.97
N LYS A 113 20.53 5.35 -5.93
CA LYS A 113 20.39 3.92 -6.15
C LYS A 113 19.44 3.57 -7.31
N GLU A 114 19.23 2.40 -7.61
CA GLU A 114 18.85 1.74 -8.83
C GLU A 114 17.56 2.27 -9.51
N TYR A 115 17.69 2.92 -10.64
CA TYR A 115 16.59 3.15 -11.58
C TYR A 115 16.92 2.47 -12.92
N ARG A 116 15.91 1.95 -13.57
CA ARG A 116 16.00 1.42 -14.95
C ARG A 116 15.19 2.31 -15.88
N ILE A 117 15.73 2.54 -17.06
CA ILE A 117 15.08 3.36 -18.09
C ILE A 117 14.50 2.40 -19.13
N ILE A 118 13.21 2.52 -19.41
CA ILE A 118 12.57 1.83 -20.52
C ILE A 118 12.87 2.61 -21.81
N PRO A 119 13.31 1.92 -22.90
CA PRO A 119 13.59 2.56 -24.18
C PRO A 119 12.34 3.27 -24.75
N LYS A 120 12.59 4.33 -25.58
CA LYS A 120 11.55 4.98 -26.35
C LYS A 120 10.82 3.97 -27.24
N GLY A 121 9.49 4.10 -27.28
CA GLY A 121 8.60 3.22 -28.07
C GLY A 121 7.79 2.25 -27.22
N VAL A 122 8.05 2.18 -25.92
CA VAL A 122 7.15 1.54 -24.96
C VAL A 122 6.45 2.65 -24.19
N ASP A 123 5.32 3.14 -24.71
CA ASP A 123 4.58 4.32 -24.20
C ASP A 123 3.85 4.05 -22.85
N LEU A 124 4.41 3.15 -22.03
CA LEU A 124 3.83 2.71 -20.77
C LEU A 124 3.59 3.87 -19.78
N PHE A 125 4.44 4.89 -19.82
CA PHE A 125 4.37 6.00 -18.86
C PHE A 125 3.60 7.23 -19.36
N ASP A 126 3.13 7.21 -20.61
CA ASP A 126 2.31 8.28 -21.18
C ASP A 126 0.87 8.24 -20.66
N LEU A 127 0.46 7.13 -20.08
CA LEU A 127 -0.88 6.93 -19.52
C LEU A 127 -1.11 7.64 -18.17
N ASP A 128 -0.08 8.27 -17.60
CA ASP A 128 -0.16 8.95 -16.30
C ASP A 128 -0.61 8.05 -15.14
N VAL A 129 -0.27 6.76 -15.23
CA VAL A 129 -0.50 5.75 -14.20
C VAL A 129 0.83 5.36 -13.56
N SER A 130 0.84 5.17 -12.26
CA SER A 130 1.96 4.60 -11.51
C SER A 130 1.54 3.34 -10.77
N GLN A 131 2.46 2.38 -10.66
CA GLN A 131 2.30 1.23 -9.79
C GLN A 131 3.38 1.26 -8.71
N ILE A 132 3.00 0.98 -7.46
CA ILE A 132 3.93 0.88 -6.33
C ILE A 132 3.73 -0.48 -5.67
N ILE A 133 4.84 -1.21 -5.46
CA ILE A 133 4.84 -2.52 -4.80
C ILE A 133 5.64 -2.38 -3.52
N TYR A 134 5.01 -2.60 -2.38
CA TYR A 134 5.62 -2.44 -1.05
C TYR A 134 4.99 -3.40 -0.05
N ALA A 135 5.72 -3.80 0.97
CA ALA A 135 5.27 -4.79 1.94
C ALA A 135 4.57 -5.98 1.23
N ASP A 136 3.32 -6.23 1.55
CA ASP A 136 2.41 -7.21 0.94
C ASP A 136 1.34 -6.57 0.03
N LYS A 137 1.59 -5.34 -0.44
CA LYS A 137 0.64 -4.52 -1.20
C LYS A 137 1.13 -4.15 -2.59
N VAL A 138 0.17 -3.99 -3.49
CA VAL A 138 0.35 -3.40 -4.81
C VAL A 138 -0.66 -2.28 -4.98
N ALA A 139 -0.19 -1.06 -5.11
CA ALA A 139 -1.03 0.11 -5.33
C ALA A 139 -0.89 0.63 -6.76
N PHE A 140 -2.01 0.89 -7.41
CA PHE A 140 -2.11 1.59 -8.69
C PHE A 140 -2.63 3.00 -8.43
N ILE A 141 -2.00 3.99 -9.06
CA ILE A 141 -2.37 5.40 -8.98
C ILE A 141 -2.64 5.90 -10.38
N ASP A 142 -3.88 6.23 -10.68
CA ASP A 142 -4.25 6.97 -11.87
C ASP A 142 -4.32 8.47 -11.54
N TYR A 143 -3.38 9.23 -12.09
CA TYR A 143 -3.32 10.68 -11.84
C TYR A 143 -4.33 11.46 -12.66
N ASN A 144 -4.90 10.89 -13.74
CA ASN A 144 -5.88 11.56 -14.59
C ASN A 144 -7.23 11.63 -13.87
N SER A 145 -7.69 10.50 -13.36
CA SER A 145 -8.95 10.38 -12.62
C SER A 145 -8.79 10.69 -11.13
N LYS A 146 -7.52 10.76 -10.64
CA LYS A 146 -7.18 10.87 -9.21
C LYS A 146 -7.77 9.73 -8.39
N THR A 147 -7.64 8.52 -8.90
CA THR A 147 -8.11 7.31 -8.24
C THR A 147 -6.95 6.41 -7.87
N THR A 148 -7.15 5.60 -6.84
CA THR A 148 -6.19 4.61 -6.39
C THR A 148 -6.86 3.28 -6.18
N ILE A 149 -6.15 2.20 -6.54
CA ILE A 149 -6.54 0.81 -6.26
C ILE A 149 -5.39 0.19 -5.51
N THR A 150 -5.63 -0.27 -4.29
CA THR A 150 -4.64 -1.01 -3.51
C THR A 150 -5.10 -2.45 -3.32
N ILE A 151 -4.23 -3.38 -3.68
CA ILE A 151 -4.43 -4.81 -3.50
C ILE A 151 -3.48 -5.26 -2.39
N GLU A 152 -4.03 -5.68 -1.27
CA GLU A 152 -3.29 -6.28 -0.17
C GLU A 152 -3.31 -7.80 -0.33
N SER A 153 -2.18 -8.37 -0.69
CA SER A 153 -1.99 -9.81 -0.89
C SER A 153 -0.49 -10.10 -1.02
N GLU A 154 0.02 -10.91 -0.11
CA GLU A 154 1.43 -11.32 -0.12
C GLU A 154 1.83 -11.98 -1.45
N PHE A 155 1.01 -12.91 -1.96
CA PHE A 155 1.31 -13.63 -3.21
C PHE A 155 1.33 -12.70 -4.42
N ILE A 156 0.34 -11.78 -4.53
CA ILE A 156 0.29 -10.82 -5.63
C ILE A 156 1.47 -9.85 -5.55
N ALA A 157 1.78 -9.34 -4.36
CA ALA A 157 2.93 -8.45 -4.16
C ALA A 157 4.25 -9.16 -4.50
N GLN A 158 4.45 -10.41 -4.06
CA GLN A 158 5.65 -11.19 -4.40
C GLN A 158 5.74 -11.47 -5.90
N PHE A 159 4.64 -11.81 -6.56
CA PHE A 159 4.59 -12.02 -8.01
C PHE A 159 5.01 -10.74 -8.75
N GLN A 160 4.43 -9.61 -8.38
CA GLN A 160 4.76 -8.32 -8.99
C GLN A 160 6.22 -7.88 -8.72
N LYS A 161 6.76 -8.15 -7.53
CA LYS A 161 8.20 -7.93 -7.24
C LYS A 161 9.10 -8.78 -8.14
N LYS A 162 8.74 -10.03 -8.40
CA LYS A 162 9.49 -10.89 -9.32
C LYS A 162 9.44 -10.37 -10.75
N LEU A 163 8.27 -9.96 -11.25
CA LEU A 163 8.12 -9.35 -12.57
C LEU A 163 8.96 -8.07 -12.70
N PHE A 164 8.92 -7.20 -11.69
CA PHE A 164 9.72 -5.98 -11.66
C PHE A 164 11.23 -6.27 -11.80
N LYS A 165 11.71 -7.34 -11.19
CA LYS A 165 13.14 -7.73 -11.24
C LYS A 165 13.57 -8.32 -12.58
N LEU A 166 12.62 -8.82 -13.39
CA LEU A 166 12.90 -9.36 -14.73
C LEU A 166 13.10 -8.25 -15.76
N LEU A 167 12.48 -7.10 -15.58
CA LEU A 167 12.60 -5.92 -16.44
C LEU A 167 13.84 -5.10 -16.07
#